data_cd7efb789ec09e9cf377c8fe98f022f7
#
_entry.id   cd7efb789ec09e9cf377c8fe98f022f7
#
_cell.length_a   1.000
_cell.length_b   1.000
_cell.length_c   1.000
_cell.angle_alpha   90.00
_cell.angle_beta   90.00
_cell.angle_gamma   90.00
#
_symmetry.space_group_name_H-M   'P 1'
#
loop_
_entity.id
_entity.type
_entity.pdbx_description
1 polymer ?
#
loop_
_entity_poly.entity_id
_entity_poly.type
_entity_poly.pdbx_seq_one_letter_code
_entity_poly.pdbx_strand_id
1 'polypeptide(L)'
;MRNATDQESQESVVEICCHVNGTQIRAVVSTRMSLVDWLRHGLGFTGSHVGCEHGVCGACGVVLDGRVIRGCLALAAEVDGSEIETIEGATQSGRVGTLQQAFYERAALQCGFCTSGMILQAAELLAQNDAPTRVEIRTAISGNYCRCTGYEAIVDAIEIAAANLRKL
;
A
#
# COMPACT_ATOMS: atom_id res chain seq x y z
N MET A 1 -1.64 27.77 -44.75
CA MET A 1 -0.91 27.17 -43.62
C MET A 1 -1.73 27.45 -42.37
N ARG A 2 -2.48 26.48 -41.86
CA ARG A 2 -3.24 26.62 -40.62
C ARG A 2 -2.33 26.09 -39.52
N ASN A 3 -2.05 26.91 -38.52
CA ASN A 3 -1.23 26.59 -37.35
C ASN A 3 -1.88 25.44 -36.57
N ALA A 4 -1.16 24.32 -36.50
CA ALA A 4 -1.44 23.18 -35.62
C ALA A 4 -0.82 23.47 -34.25
N THR A 5 -1.34 24.48 -33.55
CA THR A 5 -0.97 24.76 -32.16
C THR A 5 -2.23 25.18 -31.42
N ASP A 6 -2.41 24.57 -30.25
CA ASP A 6 -3.45 24.81 -29.24
C ASP A 6 -4.71 23.94 -29.34
N GLN A 7 -4.54 22.62 -29.43
CA GLN A 7 -5.40 21.74 -28.66
C GLN A 7 -4.67 21.46 -27.33
N GLU A 8 -4.82 22.35 -26.36
CA GLU A 8 -4.68 21.98 -24.97
C GLU A 8 -5.65 20.80 -24.77
N SER A 9 -5.10 19.61 -24.60
CA SER A 9 -5.89 18.43 -24.31
C SER A 9 -6.54 18.68 -22.96
N GLN A 10 -7.80 19.10 -22.94
CA GLN A 10 -8.59 19.24 -21.72
C GLN A 10 -8.48 17.90 -21.00
N GLU A 11 -7.82 17.89 -19.87
CA GLU A 11 -7.67 16.71 -19.06
C GLU A 11 -9.06 16.25 -18.60
N SER A 12 -9.43 15.01 -18.96
CA SER A 12 -10.72 14.45 -18.54
C SER A 12 -10.70 14.23 -17.04
N VAL A 13 -11.70 14.76 -16.35
CA VAL A 13 -11.85 14.62 -14.89
C VAL A 13 -13.19 13.97 -14.56
N VAL A 14 -13.26 13.32 -13.40
CA VAL A 14 -14.47 12.71 -12.86
C VAL A 14 -14.59 13.00 -11.36
N GLU A 15 -15.81 13.19 -10.89
CA GLU A 15 -16.09 13.27 -9.45
C GLU A 15 -16.20 11.86 -8.88
N ILE A 16 -15.54 11.64 -7.74
CA ILE A 16 -15.60 10.38 -6.98
C ILE A 16 -15.97 10.66 -5.53
N CYS A 17 -16.58 9.67 -4.89
CA CYS A 17 -16.90 9.66 -3.46
C CYS A 17 -16.51 8.30 -2.89
N CYS A 18 -15.48 8.24 -2.07
CA CYS A 18 -14.97 7.00 -1.46
C CYS A 18 -14.60 7.23 0.01
N HIS A 19 -14.22 6.18 0.74
CA HIS A 19 -13.66 6.31 2.07
C HIS A 19 -12.16 6.08 2.04
N VAL A 20 -11.41 6.97 2.67
CA VAL A 20 -9.95 6.82 2.84
C VAL A 20 -9.64 6.88 4.32
N ASN A 21 -9.09 5.79 4.86
CA ASN A 21 -8.77 5.64 6.29
C ASN A 21 -9.99 5.93 7.19
N GLY A 22 -11.17 5.43 6.79
CA GLY A 22 -12.42 5.61 7.51
C GLY A 22 -13.08 6.99 7.34
N THR A 23 -12.48 7.92 6.58
CA THR A 23 -13.03 9.24 6.31
C THR A 23 -13.62 9.31 4.91
N GLN A 24 -14.86 9.76 4.78
CA GLN A 24 -15.49 9.98 3.47
C GLN A 24 -14.81 11.16 2.74
N ILE A 25 -14.36 10.92 1.54
CA ILE A 25 -13.71 11.91 0.65
C ILE A 25 -14.55 12.08 -0.61
N ARG A 26 -14.83 13.33 -0.97
CA ARG A 26 -15.34 13.71 -2.29
C ARG A 26 -14.27 14.51 -3.01
N ALA A 27 -13.93 14.11 -4.22
CA ALA A 27 -12.87 14.74 -4.98
C ALA A 27 -13.17 14.71 -6.49
N VAL A 28 -12.62 15.68 -7.21
CA VAL A 28 -12.54 15.65 -8.67
C VAL A 28 -11.13 15.19 -9.02
N VAL A 29 -11.02 14.09 -9.73
CA VAL A 29 -9.73 13.49 -10.10
C VAL A 29 -9.59 13.37 -11.60
N SER A 30 -8.35 13.43 -12.09
CA SER A 30 -8.04 13.12 -13.47
C SER A 30 -8.29 11.64 -13.76
N THR A 31 -8.92 11.34 -14.90
CA THR A 31 -9.18 9.94 -15.32
C THR A 31 -7.91 9.15 -15.61
N ARG A 32 -6.74 9.79 -15.65
CA ARG A 32 -5.44 9.16 -15.88
C ARG A 32 -4.54 9.13 -14.64
N MET A 33 -5.00 9.71 -13.53
CA MET A 33 -4.23 9.76 -12.29
C MET A 33 -4.22 8.37 -11.62
N SER A 34 -3.03 7.87 -11.26
CA SER A 34 -2.95 6.65 -10.47
C SER A 34 -3.49 6.85 -9.06
N LEU A 35 -4.01 5.78 -8.45
CA LEU A 35 -4.49 5.83 -7.07
C LEU A 35 -3.39 6.27 -6.11
N VAL A 36 -2.16 5.75 -6.26
CA VAL A 36 -1.05 6.12 -5.38
C VAL A 36 -0.66 7.59 -5.52
N ASP A 37 -0.70 8.18 -6.71
CA ASP A 37 -0.40 9.60 -6.89
C ASP A 37 -1.48 10.48 -6.27
N TRP A 38 -2.75 10.11 -6.42
CA TRP A 38 -3.84 10.82 -5.77
C TRP A 38 -3.73 10.76 -4.24
N LEU A 39 -3.46 9.60 -3.66
CA LEU A 39 -3.28 9.46 -2.22
C LEU A 39 -2.11 10.31 -1.71
N ARG A 40 -0.98 10.32 -2.43
CA ARG A 40 0.23 11.05 -2.04
C ARG A 40 0.11 12.55 -2.23
N HIS A 41 -0.31 12.98 -3.42
CA HIS A 41 -0.26 14.39 -3.83
C HIS A 41 -1.61 15.10 -3.64
N GLY A 42 -2.72 14.39 -3.76
CA GLY A 42 -4.06 14.93 -3.52
C GLY A 42 -4.45 14.96 -2.05
N LEU A 43 -4.13 13.88 -1.31
CA LEU A 43 -4.57 13.72 0.09
C LEU A 43 -3.43 13.79 1.12
N GLY A 44 -2.16 13.78 0.70
CA GLY A 44 -1.01 13.87 1.60
C GLY A 44 -0.63 12.57 2.31
N PHE A 45 -1.20 11.42 1.93
CA PHE A 45 -0.80 10.10 2.46
C PHE A 45 0.45 9.60 1.75
N THR A 46 1.61 9.93 2.28
CA THR A 46 2.92 9.69 1.64
C THR A 46 3.58 8.37 2.02
N GLY A 47 2.98 7.59 2.91
CA GLY A 47 3.52 6.31 3.38
C GLY A 47 3.56 5.21 2.30
N SER A 48 2.69 5.25 1.29
CA SER A 48 2.83 4.42 0.10
C SER A 48 3.84 5.04 -0.86
N HIS A 49 4.85 4.29 -1.29
CA HIS A 49 5.96 4.81 -2.09
C HIS A 49 5.86 4.38 -3.56
N VAL A 50 6.28 5.27 -4.47
CA VAL A 50 6.31 4.99 -5.91
C VAL A 50 7.72 4.61 -6.34
N GLY A 51 7.94 3.33 -6.68
CA GLY A 51 9.27 2.82 -7.04
C GLY A 51 9.39 2.36 -8.49
N CYS A 52 8.37 1.73 -9.07
CA CYS A 52 8.46 1.12 -10.40
C CYS A 52 7.36 1.53 -11.39
N GLU A 53 6.20 1.99 -10.91
CA GLU A 53 5.03 2.41 -11.71
C GLU A 53 4.43 1.34 -12.65
N HIS A 54 4.85 0.08 -12.52
CA HIS A 54 4.37 -1.05 -13.33
C HIS A 54 4.07 -2.31 -12.51
N GLY A 55 3.80 -2.15 -11.21
CA GLY A 55 3.23 -3.20 -10.37
C GLY A 55 4.19 -4.22 -9.79
N VAL A 56 5.51 -4.14 -10.07
CA VAL A 56 6.48 -5.19 -9.72
C VAL A 56 7.01 -5.07 -8.28
N CYS A 57 7.35 -3.85 -7.82
CA CYS A 57 8.13 -3.68 -6.59
C CYS A 57 7.33 -3.77 -5.29
N GLY A 58 6.02 -3.58 -5.31
CA GLY A 58 5.15 -3.64 -4.13
C GLY A 58 5.19 -2.46 -3.17
N ALA A 59 6.07 -1.46 -3.37
CA ALA A 59 6.22 -0.32 -2.47
C ALA A 59 4.98 0.59 -2.38
N CYS A 60 4.14 0.59 -3.43
CA CYS A 60 2.90 1.35 -3.52
C CYS A 60 1.67 0.58 -2.99
N GLY A 61 1.87 -0.47 -2.21
CA GLY A 61 0.78 -1.25 -1.63
C GLY A 61 -0.19 -0.39 -0.82
N VAL A 62 -1.48 -0.56 -1.08
CA VAL A 62 -2.62 -0.02 -0.32
C VAL A 62 -3.70 -1.08 -0.22
N VAL A 63 -4.57 -0.98 0.76
CA VAL A 63 -5.73 -1.87 0.87
C VAL A 63 -6.91 -1.21 0.15
N LEU A 64 -7.51 -1.91 -0.77
CA LEU A 64 -8.74 -1.52 -1.48
C LEU A 64 -9.78 -2.61 -1.24
N ASP A 65 -10.91 -2.26 -0.63
CA ASP A 65 -12.00 -3.17 -0.30
C ASP A 65 -11.52 -4.47 0.38
N GLY A 66 -10.61 -4.30 1.36
CA GLY A 66 -10.05 -5.38 2.17
C GLY A 66 -8.91 -6.18 1.53
N ARG A 67 -8.45 -5.85 0.31
CA ARG A 67 -7.36 -6.55 -0.39
C ARG A 67 -6.18 -5.62 -0.67
N VAL A 68 -4.96 -6.12 -0.47
CA VAL A 68 -3.76 -5.35 -0.83
C VAL A 68 -3.58 -5.33 -2.34
N ILE A 69 -3.55 -4.12 -2.90
CA ILE A 69 -3.34 -3.89 -4.33
C ILE A 69 -2.10 -3.03 -4.58
N ARG A 70 -1.70 -2.95 -5.83
CA ARG A 70 -0.64 -2.04 -6.30
C ARG A 70 -1.26 -0.71 -6.71
N GLY A 71 -1.20 0.31 -5.87
CA GLY A 71 -1.80 1.62 -6.14
C GLY A 71 -1.30 2.32 -7.40
N CYS A 72 -0.13 1.93 -7.94
CA CYS A 72 0.34 2.44 -9.23
C CYS A 72 -0.35 1.81 -10.45
N LEU A 73 -1.10 0.72 -10.27
CA LEU A 73 -1.85 0.04 -11.34
C LEU A 73 -3.37 0.31 -11.29
N ALA A 74 -3.87 0.88 -10.20
CA ALA A 74 -5.24 1.32 -10.07
C ALA A 74 -5.35 2.81 -10.44
N LEU A 75 -6.45 3.22 -11.04
CA LEU A 75 -6.74 4.63 -11.31
C LEU A 75 -7.56 5.23 -10.16
N ALA A 76 -7.32 6.48 -9.84
CA ALA A 76 -8.11 7.21 -8.84
C ALA A 76 -9.60 7.28 -9.24
N ALA A 77 -9.89 7.30 -10.53
CA ALA A 77 -11.25 7.30 -11.06
C ALA A 77 -12.03 5.99 -10.83
N GLU A 78 -11.34 4.88 -10.54
CA GLU A 78 -11.96 3.56 -10.37
C GLU A 78 -12.40 3.27 -8.94
N VAL A 79 -12.03 4.12 -7.96
CA VAL A 79 -12.29 3.87 -6.54
C VAL A 79 -13.57 4.55 -6.02
N ASP A 80 -14.45 4.98 -6.91
CA ASP A 80 -15.75 5.52 -6.50
C ASP A 80 -16.55 4.45 -5.73
N GLY A 81 -17.07 4.81 -4.56
CA GLY A 81 -17.79 3.91 -3.65
C GLY A 81 -16.92 2.96 -2.83
N SER A 82 -15.60 2.94 -3.01
CA SER A 82 -14.70 1.98 -2.37
C SER A 82 -14.17 2.43 -1.00
N GLU A 83 -13.68 1.45 -0.24
CA GLU A 83 -12.96 1.60 1.03
C GLU A 83 -11.46 1.46 0.80
N ILE A 84 -10.69 2.51 1.10
CA ILE A 84 -9.24 2.54 0.93
C ILE A 84 -8.57 2.70 2.30
N GLU A 85 -7.59 1.83 2.60
CA GLU A 85 -6.76 1.99 3.77
C GLU A 85 -5.28 2.07 3.37
N THR A 86 -4.62 3.14 3.79
CA THR A 86 -3.17 3.31 3.64
C THR A 86 -2.44 2.82 4.88
N ILE A 87 -1.10 2.77 4.84
CA ILE A 87 -0.30 2.41 6.02
C ILE A 87 -0.56 3.37 7.19
N GLU A 88 -0.86 4.63 6.93
CA GLU A 88 -1.20 5.61 7.96
C GLU A 88 -2.50 5.23 8.67
N GLY A 89 -3.55 4.86 7.94
CA GLY A 89 -4.82 4.41 8.51
C GLY A 89 -4.67 3.10 9.28
N ALA A 90 -3.95 2.14 8.71
CA ALA A 90 -3.65 0.86 9.36
C ALA A 90 -2.82 1.02 10.65
N THR A 91 -1.96 2.05 10.70
CA THR A 91 -1.21 2.42 11.92
C THR A 91 -2.12 3.06 12.94
N GLN A 92 -2.95 4.02 12.53
CA GLN A 92 -3.86 4.75 13.41
C GLN A 92 -4.92 3.83 14.04
N SER A 93 -5.45 2.87 13.28
CA SER A 93 -6.40 1.86 13.79
C SER A 93 -5.76 0.82 14.70
N GLY A 94 -4.43 0.74 14.76
CA GLY A 94 -3.68 -0.28 15.50
C GLY A 94 -3.56 -1.62 14.77
N ARG A 95 -4.18 -1.79 13.58
CA ARG A 95 -4.23 -3.03 12.83
C ARG A 95 -2.84 -3.63 12.53
N VAL A 96 -1.84 -2.79 12.34
CA VAL A 96 -0.47 -3.21 12.00
C VAL A 96 0.53 -3.02 13.14
N GLY A 97 0.09 -2.62 14.34
CA GLY A 97 0.97 -2.27 15.45
C GLY A 97 1.93 -3.39 15.86
N THR A 98 1.43 -4.63 15.98
CA THR A 98 2.26 -5.80 16.32
C THR A 98 3.30 -6.10 15.24
N LEU A 99 2.96 -5.94 13.96
CA LEU A 99 3.91 -6.07 12.85
C LEU A 99 4.97 -4.96 12.90
N GLN A 100 4.56 -3.71 13.08
CA GLN A 100 5.49 -2.58 13.17
C GLN A 100 6.48 -2.75 14.32
N GLN A 101 6.02 -3.19 15.49
CA GLN A 101 6.87 -3.47 16.63
C GLN A 101 7.87 -4.60 16.32
N ALA A 102 7.42 -5.71 15.73
CA ALA A 102 8.29 -6.82 15.35
C ALA A 102 9.33 -6.41 14.29
N PHE A 103 8.94 -5.58 13.30
CA PHE A 103 9.87 -5.04 12.31
C PHE A 103 10.96 -4.18 12.96
N TYR A 104 10.58 -3.36 13.93
CA TYR A 104 11.54 -2.55 14.69
C TYR A 104 12.50 -3.42 15.50
N GLU A 105 11.99 -4.35 16.30
CA GLU A 105 12.78 -5.22 17.18
C GLU A 105 13.75 -6.13 16.42
N ARG A 106 13.37 -6.58 15.22
CA ARG A 106 14.20 -7.45 14.38
C ARG A 106 15.09 -6.70 13.39
N ALA A 107 15.11 -5.36 13.45
CA ALA A 107 15.78 -4.52 12.44
C ALA A 107 15.41 -4.91 10.99
N ALA A 108 14.13 -5.24 10.78
CA ALA A 108 13.59 -5.71 9.50
C ALA A 108 13.41 -4.59 8.48
N LEU A 109 14.02 -3.45 8.69
CA LEU A 109 14.04 -2.30 7.80
C LEU A 109 15.39 -1.59 7.88
N GLN A 110 15.77 -0.91 6.79
CA GLN A 110 16.92 -0.02 6.75
C GLN A 110 16.49 1.34 6.19
N CYS A 111 16.40 1.51 4.86
CA CYS A 111 15.93 2.77 4.27
C CYS A 111 14.43 3.02 4.48
N GLY A 112 13.63 2.00 4.78
CA GLY A 112 12.19 2.10 5.02
C GLY A 112 11.30 2.14 3.77
N PHE A 113 11.86 2.30 2.57
CA PHE A 113 11.09 2.53 1.34
C PHE A 113 10.10 1.41 1.00
N CYS A 114 10.44 0.15 1.22
CA CYS A 114 9.55 -1.00 0.97
C CYS A 114 8.65 -1.33 2.17
N THR A 115 8.90 -0.75 3.34
CA THR A 115 8.36 -1.24 4.62
C THR A 115 6.86 -1.11 4.72
N SER A 116 6.26 -0.01 4.25
CA SER A 116 4.81 0.19 4.28
C SER A 116 4.06 -0.87 3.48
N GLY A 117 4.44 -1.08 2.23
CA GLY A 117 3.84 -2.13 1.39
C GLY A 117 4.10 -3.54 1.92
N MET A 118 5.28 -3.78 2.52
CA MET A 118 5.64 -5.06 3.13
C MET A 118 4.77 -5.37 4.35
N ILE A 119 4.52 -4.38 5.22
CA ILE A 119 3.68 -4.52 6.41
C ILE A 119 2.22 -4.77 6.03
N LEU A 120 1.67 -4.04 5.04
CA LEU A 120 0.30 -4.26 4.57
C LEU A 120 0.13 -5.67 3.98
N GLN A 121 1.09 -6.13 3.18
CA GLN A 121 1.07 -7.49 2.63
C GLN A 121 1.18 -8.57 3.72
N ALA A 122 2.03 -8.35 4.73
CA ALA A 122 2.13 -9.23 5.89
C ALA A 122 0.83 -9.24 6.71
N ALA A 123 0.19 -8.10 6.90
CA ALA A 123 -1.08 -8.00 7.60
C ALA A 123 -2.21 -8.75 6.86
N GLU A 124 -2.24 -8.70 5.53
CA GLU A 124 -3.19 -9.47 4.72
C GLU A 124 -2.93 -10.99 4.89
N LEU A 125 -1.67 -11.43 4.85
CA LEU A 125 -1.32 -12.83 5.10
C LEU A 125 -1.80 -13.29 6.49
N LEU A 126 -1.50 -12.52 7.54
CA LEU A 126 -1.83 -12.90 8.93
C LEU A 126 -3.35 -12.87 9.20
N ALA A 127 -4.11 -12.10 8.45
CA ALA A 127 -5.57 -12.14 8.50
C ALA A 127 -6.16 -13.42 7.88
N GLN A 128 -5.45 -14.05 6.94
CA GLN A 128 -5.87 -15.27 6.26
C GLN A 128 -5.31 -16.54 6.93
N ASN A 129 -4.11 -16.44 7.51
CA ASN A 129 -3.40 -17.53 8.16
C ASN A 129 -2.64 -16.97 9.37
N ASP A 130 -3.08 -17.30 10.57
CA ASP A 130 -2.52 -16.82 11.83
C ASP A 130 -1.23 -17.54 12.25
N ALA A 131 -0.88 -18.65 11.59
CA ALA A 131 0.30 -19.45 11.85
C ALA A 131 1.08 -19.81 10.57
N PRO A 132 1.47 -18.81 9.74
CA PRO A 132 2.12 -19.11 8.48
C PRO A 132 3.51 -19.72 8.69
N THR A 133 3.84 -20.69 7.86
CA THR A 133 5.20 -21.21 7.75
C THR A 133 6.12 -20.16 7.12
N ARG A 134 7.43 -20.26 7.35
CA ARG A 134 8.41 -19.38 6.70
C ARG A 134 8.35 -19.40 5.18
N VAL A 135 7.94 -20.53 4.58
CA VAL A 135 7.75 -20.64 3.13
C VAL A 135 6.54 -19.83 2.68
N GLU A 136 5.43 -19.92 3.40
CA GLU A 136 4.23 -19.13 3.10
C GLU A 136 4.49 -17.62 3.27
N ILE A 137 5.23 -17.22 4.33
CA ILE A 137 5.66 -15.83 4.51
C ILE A 137 6.47 -15.35 3.29
N ARG A 138 7.51 -16.11 2.88
CA ARG A 138 8.34 -15.75 1.71
C ARG A 138 7.51 -15.65 0.43
N THR A 139 6.57 -16.57 0.25
CA THR A 139 5.67 -16.56 -0.91
C THR A 139 4.78 -15.32 -0.90
N ALA A 140 4.17 -14.97 0.23
CA ALA A 140 3.29 -13.82 0.35
C ALA A 140 4.01 -12.50 0.06
N ILE A 141 5.25 -12.34 0.55
CA ILE A 141 6.03 -11.10 0.33
C ILE A 141 6.86 -11.11 -0.95
N SER A 142 6.80 -12.16 -1.78
CA SER A 142 7.64 -12.30 -2.99
C SER A 142 7.43 -11.18 -4.02
N GLY A 143 6.24 -10.56 -4.02
CA GLY A 143 5.92 -9.38 -4.83
C GLY A 143 6.32 -8.04 -4.20
N ASN A 144 7.05 -8.03 -3.08
CA ASN A 144 7.49 -6.82 -2.39
C ASN A 144 9.02 -6.79 -2.33
N TYR A 145 9.65 -5.89 -3.10
CA TYR A 145 11.10 -5.88 -3.26
C TYR A 145 11.78 -5.03 -2.19
N CYS A 146 12.75 -5.63 -1.50
CA CYS A 146 13.66 -4.94 -0.59
C CYS A 146 15.10 -5.07 -1.06
N ARG A 147 15.80 -3.96 -1.28
CA ARG A 147 17.21 -3.97 -1.69
C ARG A 147 18.19 -4.03 -0.51
N CYS A 148 17.72 -3.74 0.69
CA CYS A 148 18.59 -3.48 1.84
C CYS A 148 18.78 -4.68 2.78
N THR A 149 17.68 -5.40 3.11
CA THR A 149 17.63 -6.32 4.27
C THR A 149 18.05 -7.76 3.97
N GLY A 150 17.99 -8.21 2.71
CA GLY A 150 18.15 -9.62 2.36
C GLY A 150 16.99 -10.52 2.82
N TYR A 151 15.86 -9.93 3.28
CA TYR A 151 14.57 -10.56 3.65
C TYR A 151 14.56 -11.40 4.94
N GLU A 152 15.67 -11.96 5.44
CA GLU A 152 15.64 -12.84 6.62
C GLU A 152 15.02 -12.16 7.83
N ALA A 153 15.47 -10.95 8.16
CA ALA A 153 14.91 -10.18 9.28
C ALA A 153 13.41 -9.85 9.08
N ILE A 154 12.97 -9.66 7.83
CA ILE A 154 11.55 -9.43 7.51
C ILE A 154 10.74 -10.70 7.77
N VAL A 155 11.22 -11.86 7.32
CA VAL A 155 10.55 -13.16 7.57
C VAL A 155 10.48 -13.44 9.07
N ASP A 156 11.57 -13.22 9.81
CA ASP A 156 11.61 -13.37 11.27
C ASP A 156 10.60 -12.44 11.97
N ALA A 157 10.51 -11.17 11.53
CA ALA A 157 9.58 -10.21 12.10
C ALA A 157 8.11 -10.62 11.90
N ILE A 158 7.76 -11.12 10.70
CA ILE A 158 6.39 -11.59 10.41
C ILE A 158 6.06 -12.84 11.24
N GLU A 159 6.98 -13.80 11.35
CA GLU A 159 6.80 -15.00 12.16
C GLU A 159 6.58 -14.66 13.64
N ILE A 160 7.37 -13.73 14.21
CA ILE A 160 7.22 -13.24 15.58
C ILE A 160 5.89 -12.50 15.77
N ALA A 161 5.52 -11.63 14.82
CA ALA A 161 4.24 -10.94 14.87
C ALA A 161 3.06 -11.90 14.89
N ALA A 162 3.09 -12.95 14.04
CA ALA A 162 2.11 -14.03 14.04
C ALA A 162 2.00 -14.70 15.41
N ALA A 163 3.15 -15.07 16.00
CA ALA A 163 3.18 -15.69 17.31
C ALA A 163 2.63 -14.80 18.45
N ASN A 164 2.85 -13.48 18.35
CA ASN A 164 2.36 -12.52 19.33
C ASN A 164 0.86 -12.28 19.20
N LEU A 165 0.34 -12.18 17.98
CA LEU A 165 -1.10 -12.00 17.73
C LEU A 165 -1.93 -13.16 18.27
N ARG A 166 -1.42 -14.40 18.23
CA ARG A 166 -2.12 -15.56 18.79
C ARG A 166 -2.20 -15.60 20.32
N LYS A 167 -1.46 -14.71 21.01
CA LYS A 167 -1.47 -14.62 22.48
C LYS A 167 -2.43 -13.57 23.01
N LEU A 168 -2.98 -12.71 22.14
CA LEU A 168 -3.96 -11.68 22.45
C LEU A 168 -5.38 -12.22 22.40
#